data_623b09207a95b1e98efc0c3011646101
#
_entry.id   623b09207a95b1e98efc0c3011646101
#
_cell.length_a   1.000
_cell.length_b   1.000
_cell.length_c   1.000
_cell.angle_alpha   90.00
_cell.angle_beta   90.00
_cell.angle_gamma   90.00
#
_symmetry.space_group_name_H-M   'P 1'
#
loop_
_entity.id
_entity.type
_entity.pdbx_description
1 polymer ?
#
loop_
_entity_poly.entity_id
_entity_poly.type
_entity_poly.pdbx_seq_one_letter_code
_entity_poly.pdbx_strand_id
1 'polypeptide(L)'
;MPNTQKSSGDLLKDADALFQERSYDQALPIYDKSYQKAREEFNRPVEVESLSQLARLNLIAGKVEIGEDWLEKARERASDAEPLGWSRFLGVEGRFEWKAGNLKTAQETFEQMYAYCVEHSLWGRAVDAAHMVAIVAENIEEQIKWTHKGIEMAESRGANQWLGPLWNNLGGIYHDNKQFDSSLQCYLKAREYHWQYSSESSKLFADYHIGMSFRLNGQIDEAAKWLRPVLAWAERLGNHSAVGQSCEDLGEIEIAKGNKPAGLELLKRAREEYQIENFEKTLKHVWDNINKRITELGG
;
A
#
# COMPACT_ATOMS: atom_id res chain seq x y z
N MET A 1 36.51 -0.50 24.14
CA MET A 1 36.01 -0.99 22.84
C MET A 1 35.85 0.22 21.94
N PRO A 2 36.36 0.24 20.72
CA PRO A 2 36.15 1.38 19.85
C PRO A 2 34.65 1.51 19.61
N ASN A 3 34.11 2.67 19.90
CA ASN A 3 32.74 3.07 19.58
C ASN A 3 32.71 3.23 18.05
N THR A 4 32.46 2.15 17.31
CA THR A 4 32.36 2.20 15.86
C THR A 4 31.07 2.94 15.51
N GLN A 5 31.21 4.24 15.29
CA GLN A 5 30.14 5.08 14.82
C GLN A 5 29.64 4.51 13.48
N LYS A 6 28.31 4.24 13.37
CA LYS A 6 27.72 3.68 12.14
C LYS A 6 28.01 4.56 10.93
N SER A 7 28.28 3.94 9.78
CA SER A 7 28.41 4.65 8.51
C SER A 7 27.07 5.22 8.06
N SER A 8 27.10 6.17 7.13
CA SER A 8 25.87 6.71 6.51
C SER A 8 25.02 5.61 5.87
N GLY A 9 25.67 4.64 5.21
CA GLY A 9 24.98 3.50 4.60
C GLY A 9 24.34 2.55 5.61
N ASP A 10 24.96 2.35 6.80
CA ASP A 10 24.35 1.53 7.85
C ASP A 10 23.13 2.24 8.46
N LEU A 11 23.23 3.56 8.68
CA LEU A 11 22.09 4.36 9.13
C LEU A 11 20.92 4.33 8.11
N LEU A 12 21.23 4.41 6.80
CA LEU A 12 20.22 4.30 5.75
C LEU A 12 19.50 2.94 5.81
N LYS A 13 20.23 1.84 5.97
CA LYS A 13 19.65 0.50 6.10
C LYS A 13 18.74 0.37 7.31
N ASP A 14 19.18 0.89 8.47
CA ASP A 14 18.36 0.90 9.69
C ASP A 14 17.07 1.68 9.49
N ALA A 15 17.15 2.84 8.83
CA ALA A 15 15.98 3.67 8.53
C ALA A 15 15.04 2.99 7.51
N ASP A 16 15.58 2.34 6.48
CA ASP A 16 14.81 1.57 5.50
C ASP A 16 14.08 0.38 6.17
N ALA A 17 14.70 -0.29 7.15
CA ALA A 17 14.05 -1.35 7.93
C ALA A 17 12.84 -0.81 8.71
N LEU A 18 13.01 0.29 9.45
CA LEU A 18 11.91 0.96 10.17
C LEU A 18 10.81 1.45 9.21
N PHE A 19 11.20 1.93 8.04
CA PHE A 19 10.24 2.33 7.01
C PHE A 19 9.37 1.14 6.53
N GLN A 20 9.99 -0.02 6.31
CA GLN A 20 9.26 -1.25 5.92
C GLN A 20 8.30 -1.72 7.00
N GLU A 21 8.66 -1.54 8.28
CA GLU A 21 7.80 -1.81 9.44
C GLU A 21 6.71 -0.75 9.66
N ARG A 22 6.65 0.31 8.81
CA ARG A 22 5.79 1.47 8.94
C ARG A 22 6.01 2.29 10.23
N SER A 23 7.15 2.13 10.87
CA SER A 23 7.59 2.90 12.04
C SER A 23 8.16 4.27 11.60
N TYR A 24 7.33 5.05 10.90
CA TYR A 24 7.74 6.27 10.19
C TYR A 24 8.32 7.34 11.11
N ASP A 25 7.75 7.54 12.30
CA ASP A 25 8.23 8.50 13.29
C ASP A 25 9.64 8.13 13.80
N GLN A 26 9.96 6.84 13.85
CA GLN A 26 11.28 6.35 14.23
C GLN A 26 12.26 6.39 13.06
N ALA A 27 11.80 6.14 11.84
CA ALA A 27 12.62 6.16 10.63
C ALA A 27 13.12 7.58 10.30
N LEU A 28 12.26 8.59 10.43
CA LEU A 28 12.55 9.98 10.04
C LEU A 28 13.84 10.53 10.65
N PRO A 29 14.07 10.49 11.97
CA PRO A 29 15.33 10.99 12.56
C PRO A 29 16.55 10.16 12.18
N ILE A 30 16.39 8.88 11.79
CA ILE A 30 17.51 8.06 11.34
C ILE A 30 17.90 8.41 9.90
N TYR A 31 16.92 8.67 9.01
CA TYR A 31 17.22 9.21 7.68
C TYR A 31 17.92 10.55 7.76
N ASP A 32 17.53 11.46 8.68
CA ASP A 32 18.23 12.73 8.85
C ASP A 32 19.69 12.51 9.30
N LYS A 33 19.92 11.63 10.27
CA LYS A 33 21.30 11.26 10.68
C LYS A 33 22.09 10.64 9.53
N SER A 34 21.46 9.78 8.72
CA SER A 34 22.09 9.17 7.53
C SER A 34 22.50 10.27 6.54
N TYR A 35 21.61 11.22 6.27
CA TYR A 35 21.87 12.37 5.39
C TYR A 35 23.04 13.20 5.89
N GLN A 36 23.05 13.63 7.17
CA GLN A 36 24.15 14.42 7.74
C GLN A 36 25.49 13.68 7.64
N LYS A 37 25.47 12.38 7.96
CA LYS A 37 26.66 11.53 7.90
C LYS A 37 27.15 11.31 6.47
N ALA A 38 26.24 11.14 5.51
CA ALA A 38 26.57 11.00 4.09
C ALA A 38 27.31 12.23 3.54
N ARG A 39 26.90 13.43 3.99
CA ARG A 39 27.61 14.67 3.64
C ARG A 39 29.03 14.72 4.20
N GLU A 40 29.23 14.33 5.47
CA GLU A 40 30.56 14.24 6.09
C GLU A 40 31.47 13.22 5.38
N GLU A 41 30.89 12.11 4.93
CA GLU A 41 31.59 11.01 4.24
C GLU A 41 31.74 11.25 2.72
N PHE A 42 31.17 12.34 2.17
CA PHE A 42 31.07 12.60 0.72
C PHE A 42 30.41 11.45 -0.05
N ASN A 43 29.46 10.74 0.59
CA ASN A 43 28.73 9.62 0.04
C ASN A 43 27.44 10.11 -0.63
N ARG A 44 27.58 10.63 -1.87
CA ARG A 44 26.49 11.26 -2.62
C ARG A 44 25.30 10.32 -2.87
N PRO A 45 25.47 9.03 -3.26
CA PRO A 45 24.33 8.12 -3.42
C PRO A 45 23.48 8.00 -2.14
N VAL A 46 24.10 7.80 -0.98
CA VAL A 46 23.38 7.70 0.31
C VAL A 46 22.77 9.05 0.71
N GLU A 47 23.42 10.17 0.40
CA GLU A 47 22.87 11.52 0.59
C GLU A 47 21.54 11.66 -0.16
N VAL A 48 21.50 11.32 -1.46
CA VAL A 48 20.30 11.42 -2.30
C VAL A 48 19.21 10.46 -1.84
N GLU A 49 19.56 9.22 -1.49
CA GLU A 49 18.58 8.26 -0.96
C GLU A 49 17.94 8.75 0.34
N SER A 50 18.74 9.28 1.25
CA SER A 50 18.24 9.82 2.54
C SER A 50 17.35 11.04 2.35
N LEU A 51 17.74 11.99 1.50
CA LEU A 51 16.94 13.18 1.15
C LEU A 51 15.60 12.77 0.54
N SER A 52 15.62 11.83 -0.40
CA SER A 52 14.40 11.32 -1.05
C SER A 52 13.45 10.67 -0.04
N GLN A 53 13.98 9.89 0.92
CA GLN A 53 13.15 9.25 1.94
C GLN A 53 12.62 10.26 2.98
N LEU A 54 13.36 11.30 3.32
CA LEU A 54 12.86 12.41 4.13
C LEU A 54 11.70 13.12 3.42
N ALA A 55 11.81 13.36 2.11
CA ALA A 55 10.74 13.90 1.29
C ALA A 55 9.50 12.98 1.34
N ARG A 56 9.70 11.66 1.10
CA ARG A 56 8.62 10.67 1.09
C ARG A 56 7.89 10.56 2.43
N LEU A 57 8.62 10.57 3.55
CA LEU A 57 8.01 10.50 4.88
C LEU A 57 7.16 11.73 5.18
N ASN A 58 7.61 12.93 4.79
CA ASN A 58 6.82 14.14 4.94
C ASN A 58 5.58 14.12 4.05
N LEU A 59 5.67 13.60 2.82
CA LEU A 59 4.52 13.40 1.94
C LEU A 59 3.48 12.46 2.58
N ILE A 60 3.92 11.33 3.15
CA ILE A 60 3.06 10.36 3.86
C ILE A 60 2.39 11.02 5.08
N ALA A 61 3.11 11.86 5.81
CA ALA A 61 2.58 12.60 6.97
C ALA A 61 1.66 13.77 6.59
N GLY A 62 1.40 14.00 5.30
CA GLY A 62 0.59 15.13 4.81
C GLY A 62 1.29 16.50 4.87
N LYS A 63 2.58 16.53 5.18
CA LYS A 63 3.42 17.75 5.24
C LYS A 63 4.06 18.00 3.87
N VAL A 64 3.21 18.24 2.87
CA VAL A 64 3.62 18.27 1.45
C VAL A 64 4.72 19.30 1.21
N GLU A 65 4.56 20.55 1.68
CA GLU A 65 5.53 21.64 1.48
C GLU A 65 6.92 21.30 2.04
N ILE A 66 6.97 20.71 3.25
CA ILE A 66 8.24 20.27 3.85
C ILE A 66 8.85 19.12 3.02
N GLY A 67 8.02 18.25 2.50
CA GLY A 67 8.44 17.17 1.62
C GLY A 67 9.03 17.69 0.31
N GLU A 68 8.44 18.72 -0.29
CA GLU A 68 8.93 19.40 -1.50
C GLU A 68 10.32 20.03 -1.29
N ASP A 69 10.54 20.68 -0.15
CA ASP A 69 11.86 21.22 0.21
C ASP A 69 12.96 20.14 0.26
N TRP A 70 12.63 18.96 0.80
CA TRP A 70 13.55 17.82 0.82
C TRP A 70 13.75 17.21 -0.57
N LEU A 71 12.69 17.14 -1.37
CA LEU A 71 12.75 16.62 -2.75
C LEU A 71 13.62 17.53 -3.64
N GLU A 72 13.52 18.85 -3.49
CA GLU A 72 14.34 19.79 -4.25
C GLU A 72 15.83 19.62 -3.92
N LYS A 73 16.18 19.48 -2.63
CA LYS A 73 17.55 19.15 -2.23
C LYS A 73 18.03 17.82 -2.82
N ALA A 74 17.14 16.82 -2.90
CA ALA A 74 17.47 15.56 -3.55
C ALA A 74 17.72 15.74 -5.06
N ARG A 75 16.89 16.55 -5.74
CA ARG A 75 17.01 16.87 -7.18
C ARG A 75 18.34 17.55 -7.52
N GLU A 76 18.76 18.54 -6.72
CA GLU A 76 20.04 19.22 -6.90
C GLU A 76 21.26 18.28 -6.80
N ARG A 77 21.10 17.18 -6.07
CA ARG A 77 22.17 16.21 -5.79
C ARG A 77 22.09 14.94 -6.62
N ALA A 78 20.92 14.60 -7.15
CA ALA A 78 20.68 13.38 -7.91
C ALA A 78 21.44 13.39 -9.24
N SER A 79 21.91 12.22 -9.65
CA SER A 79 22.60 12.01 -10.92
C SER A 79 22.30 10.61 -11.44
N ASP A 80 22.03 10.52 -12.73
CA ASP A 80 21.81 9.25 -13.45
C ASP A 80 23.06 8.37 -13.52
N ALA A 81 24.24 8.94 -13.26
CA ALA A 81 25.47 8.17 -13.08
C ALA A 81 25.52 7.36 -11.76
N GLU A 82 24.58 7.59 -10.82
CA GLU A 82 24.55 6.98 -9.50
C GLU A 82 23.24 6.18 -9.29
N PRO A 83 23.18 4.90 -9.69
CA PRO A 83 21.93 4.16 -9.84
C PRO A 83 21.06 4.09 -8.59
N LEU A 84 21.65 3.96 -7.41
CA LEU A 84 20.89 3.87 -6.16
C LEU A 84 20.19 5.18 -5.82
N GLY A 85 20.92 6.30 -5.84
CA GLY A 85 20.37 7.61 -5.56
C GLY A 85 19.32 8.01 -6.59
N TRP A 86 19.64 7.89 -7.87
CA TRP A 86 18.75 8.27 -8.97
C TRP A 86 17.42 7.54 -8.97
N SER A 87 17.45 6.21 -8.86
CA SER A 87 16.23 5.41 -8.84
C SER A 87 15.34 5.69 -7.62
N ARG A 88 15.93 6.01 -6.45
CA ARG A 88 15.17 6.42 -5.26
C ARG A 88 14.52 7.79 -5.48
N PHE A 89 15.28 8.73 -6.04
CA PHE A 89 14.78 10.06 -6.36
C PHE A 89 13.59 9.99 -7.31
N LEU A 90 13.70 9.31 -8.46
CA LEU A 90 12.60 9.13 -9.41
C LEU A 90 11.36 8.52 -8.76
N GLY A 91 11.54 7.50 -7.92
CA GLY A 91 10.43 6.86 -7.22
C GLY A 91 9.71 7.80 -6.25
N VAL A 92 10.39 8.76 -5.65
CA VAL A 92 9.76 9.76 -4.78
C VAL A 92 9.17 10.89 -5.58
N GLU A 93 9.87 11.40 -6.59
CA GLU A 93 9.37 12.43 -7.51
C GLU A 93 8.03 12.02 -8.14
N GLY A 94 7.94 10.81 -8.70
CA GLY A 94 6.68 10.31 -9.26
C GLY A 94 5.54 10.24 -8.23
N ARG A 95 5.84 9.99 -6.95
CA ARG A 95 4.82 10.02 -5.88
C ARG A 95 4.34 11.42 -5.54
N PHE A 96 5.17 12.45 -5.64
CA PHE A 96 4.76 13.83 -5.51
C PHE A 96 3.86 14.25 -6.68
N GLU A 97 4.23 13.90 -7.92
CA GLU A 97 3.40 14.15 -9.09
C GLU A 97 2.02 13.45 -8.98
N TRP A 98 2.02 12.19 -8.53
CA TRP A 98 0.77 11.48 -8.26
C TRP A 98 -0.09 12.19 -7.21
N LYS A 99 0.50 12.61 -6.10
CA LYS A 99 -0.21 13.31 -5.02
C LYS A 99 -0.76 14.66 -5.48
N ALA A 100 -0.06 15.35 -6.37
CA ALA A 100 -0.51 16.60 -7.01
C ALA A 100 -1.61 16.40 -8.05
N GLY A 101 -1.95 15.14 -8.41
CA GLY A 101 -2.93 14.81 -9.43
C GLY A 101 -2.39 14.82 -10.87
N ASN A 102 -1.09 14.98 -11.06
CA ASN A 102 -0.41 14.98 -12.36
C ASN A 102 -0.16 13.54 -12.82
N LEU A 103 -1.24 12.75 -13.04
CA LEU A 103 -1.17 11.30 -13.27
C LEU A 103 -0.26 10.93 -14.45
N LYS A 104 -0.33 11.69 -15.56
CA LYS A 104 0.49 11.43 -16.74
C LYS A 104 1.99 11.60 -16.43
N THR A 105 2.37 12.70 -15.79
CA THR A 105 3.77 12.95 -15.41
C THR A 105 4.26 11.90 -14.41
N ALA A 106 3.42 11.52 -13.44
CA ALA A 106 3.72 10.46 -12.49
C ALA A 106 3.98 9.13 -13.21
N GLN A 107 3.14 8.77 -14.18
CA GLN A 107 3.32 7.56 -14.99
C GLN A 107 4.62 7.59 -15.76
N GLU A 108 4.91 8.67 -16.49
CA GLU A 108 6.15 8.85 -17.26
C GLU A 108 7.39 8.71 -16.34
N THR A 109 7.36 9.31 -15.15
CA THR A 109 8.45 9.22 -14.17
C THR A 109 8.64 7.79 -13.65
N PHE A 110 7.56 7.06 -13.35
CA PHE A 110 7.67 5.67 -12.91
C PHE A 110 8.09 4.73 -14.04
N GLU A 111 7.70 4.97 -15.28
CA GLU A 111 8.17 4.23 -16.45
C GLU A 111 9.67 4.46 -16.68
N GLN A 112 10.13 5.70 -16.54
CA GLN A 112 11.57 6.03 -16.57
C GLN A 112 12.32 5.29 -15.44
N MET A 113 11.79 5.33 -14.20
CA MET A 113 12.37 4.58 -13.08
C MET A 113 12.45 3.08 -13.40
N TYR A 114 11.38 2.49 -13.96
CA TYR A 114 11.36 1.07 -14.34
C TYR A 114 12.47 0.74 -15.34
N ALA A 115 12.53 1.47 -16.45
CA ALA A 115 13.52 1.24 -17.48
C ALA A 115 14.96 1.36 -16.93
N TYR A 116 15.21 2.40 -16.17
CA TYR A 116 16.49 2.65 -15.53
C TYR A 116 16.88 1.54 -14.53
N CYS A 117 15.93 1.10 -13.69
CA CYS A 117 16.17 0.03 -12.73
C CYS A 117 16.45 -1.32 -13.41
N VAL A 118 15.80 -1.61 -14.53
CA VAL A 118 16.07 -2.82 -15.33
C VAL A 118 17.48 -2.78 -15.91
N GLU A 119 17.90 -1.65 -16.51
CA GLU A 119 19.23 -1.46 -17.07
C GLU A 119 20.34 -1.66 -16.02
N HIS A 120 20.11 -1.15 -14.79
CA HIS A 120 21.06 -1.23 -13.69
C HIS A 120 20.86 -2.43 -12.74
N SER A 121 20.02 -3.40 -13.13
CA SER A 121 19.75 -4.62 -12.33
C SER A 121 19.23 -4.37 -10.90
N LEU A 122 18.49 -3.28 -10.69
CA LEU A 122 17.86 -2.90 -9.43
C LEU A 122 16.45 -3.51 -9.33
N TRP A 123 16.36 -4.84 -9.33
CA TRP A 123 15.12 -5.59 -9.55
C TRP A 123 13.99 -5.24 -8.60
N GLY A 124 14.27 -5.11 -7.29
CA GLY A 124 13.24 -4.73 -6.31
C GLY A 124 12.64 -3.34 -6.56
N ARG A 125 13.46 -2.39 -7.05
CA ARG A 125 13.01 -1.04 -7.44
C ARG A 125 12.27 -1.06 -8.78
N ALA A 126 12.66 -1.93 -9.70
CA ALA A 126 11.91 -2.14 -10.94
C ALA A 126 10.50 -2.66 -10.65
N VAL A 127 10.36 -3.60 -9.70
CA VAL A 127 9.04 -4.08 -9.25
C VAL A 127 8.22 -2.97 -8.62
N ASP A 128 8.80 -2.14 -7.73
CA ASP A 128 8.12 -0.97 -7.14
C ASP A 128 7.67 0.01 -8.23
N ALA A 129 8.52 0.28 -9.22
CA ALA A 129 8.18 1.16 -10.34
C ALA A 129 7.01 0.61 -11.18
N ALA A 130 7.04 -0.68 -11.56
CA ALA A 130 5.95 -1.32 -12.30
C ALA A 130 4.63 -1.28 -11.51
N HIS A 131 4.70 -1.52 -10.19
CA HIS A 131 3.56 -1.39 -9.29
C HIS A 131 3.00 0.04 -9.29
N MET A 132 3.85 1.05 -9.21
CA MET A 132 3.41 2.45 -9.21
C MET A 132 2.82 2.87 -10.56
N VAL A 133 3.37 2.41 -11.70
CA VAL A 133 2.74 2.65 -13.01
C VAL A 133 1.32 2.07 -13.03
N ALA A 134 1.15 0.83 -12.54
CA ALA A 134 -0.18 0.21 -12.48
C ALA A 134 -1.19 1.01 -11.63
N ILE A 135 -0.72 1.68 -10.56
CA ILE A 135 -1.59 2.51 -9.70
C ILE A 135 -2.02 3.80 -10.41
N VAL A 136 -1.13 4.44 -11.17
CA VAL A 136 -1.40 5.76 -11.76
C VAL A 136 -1.94 5.68 -13.19
N ALA A 137 -1.88 4.52 -13.84
CA ALA A 137 -2.37 4.33 -15.21
C ALA A 137 -3.89 4.59 -15.29
N GLU A 138 -4.31 5.33 -16.31
CA GLU A 138 -5.70 5.78 -16.47
C GLU A 138 -6.67 4.66 -16.89
N ASN A 139 -6.17 3.65 -17.62
CA ASN A 139 -7.01 2.58 -18.14
C ASN A 139 -6.66 1.21 -17.57
N ILE A 140 -7.68 0.36 -17.46
CA ILE A 140 -7.56 -0.97 -16.87
C ILE A 140 -6.56 -1.88 -17.59
N GLU A 141 -6.44 -1.76 -18.92
CA GLU A 141 -5.55 -2.62 -19.70
C GLU A 141 -4.09 -2.35 -19.34
N GLU A 142 -3.71 -1.08 -19.21
CA GLU A 142 -2.38 -0.68 -18.74
C GLU A 142 -2.15 -1.06 -17.27
N GLN A 143 -3.16 -0.89 -16.39
CA GLN A 143 -3.07 -1.31 -15.00
C GLN A 143 -2.77 -2.81 -14.89
N ILE A 144 -3.53 -3.65 -15.60
CA ILE A 144 -3.33 -5.11 -15.64
C ILE A 144 -1.96 -5.46 -16.23
N LYS A 145 -1.60 -4.87 -17.36
CA LYS A 145 -0.33 -5.09 -18.05
C LYS A 145 0.86 -4.80 -17.15
N TRP A 146 0.87 -3.65 -16.49
CA TRP A 146 1.97 -3.27 -15.61
C TRP A 146 2.02 -4.08 -14.32
N THR A 147 0.85 -4.49 -13.79
CA THR A 147 0.82 -5.40 -12.64
C THR A 147 1.42 -6.76 -13.02
N HIS A 148 1.07 -7.34 -14.17
CA HIS A 148 1.69 -8.58 -14.65
C HIS A 148 3.19 -8.43 -14.87
N LYS A 149 3.64 -7.30 -15.45
CA LYS A 149 5.07 -7.02 -15.62
C LYS A 149 5.83 -6.99 -14.29
N GLY A 150 5.20 -6.43 -13.25
CA GLY A 150 5.72 -6.47 -11.87
C GLY A 150 5.76 -7.90 -11.30
N ILE A 151 4.72 -8.69 -11.50
CA ILE A 151 4.65 -10.09 -11.05
C ILE A 151 5.75 -10.93 -11.72
N GLU A 152 5.85 -10.90 -13.05
CA GLU A 152 6.87 -11.63 -13.80
C GLU A 152 8.30 -11.25 -13.38
N MET A 153 8.54 -9.96 -13.13
CA MET A 153 9.83 -9.48 -12.63
C MET A 153 10.09 -10.04 -11.23
N ALA A 154 9.11 -9.97 -10.32
CA ALA A 154 9.25 -10.46 -8.96
C ALA A 154 9.52 -11.97 -8.91
N GLU A 155 8.77 -12.77 -9.70
CA GLU A 155 8.97 -14.21 -9.81
C GLU A 155 10.32 -14.57 -10.39
N SER A 156 10.71 -13.96 -11.52
CA SER A 156 11.98 -14.27 -12.22
C SER A 156 13.22 -13.86 -11.42
N ARG A 157 13.10 -12.93 -10.46
CA ARG A 157 14.22 -12.40 -9.67
C ARG A 157 14.16 -12.78 -8.19
N GLY A 158 13.19 -13.61 -7.80
CA GLY A 158 13.06 -14.09 -6.41
C GLY A 158 12.62 -13.00 -5.42
N ALA A 159 12.00 -11.93 -5.89
CA ALA A 159 11.49 -10.83 -5.06
C ALA A 159 10.10 -11.16 -4.49
N ASN A 160 9.95 -12.34 -3.89
CA ASN A 160 8.68 -12.96 -3.51
C ASN A 160 7.84 -12.12 -2.52
N GLN A 161 8.48 -11.26 -1.72
CA GLN A 161 7.79 -10.33 -0.82
C GLN A 161 6.89 -9.32 -1.55
N TRP A 162 7.09 -9.10 -2.86
CA TRP A 162 6.26 -8.25 -3.68
C TRP A 162 5.02 -8.94 -4.24
N LEU A 163 5.03 -10.28 -4.32
CA LEU A 163 3.96 -11.03 -4.99
C LEU A 163 2.62 -10.90 -4.26
N GLY A 164 2.61 -10.89 -2.92
CA GLY A 164 1.39 -10.64 -2.16
C GLY A 164 0.73 -9.30 -2.52
N PRO A 165 1.42 -8.16 -2.37
CA PRO A 165 0.90 -6.85 -2.78
C PRO A 165 0.48 -6.77 -4.25
N LEU A 166 1.26 -7.32 -5.18
CA LEU A 166 0.95 -7.27 -6.61
C LEU A 166 -0.32 -8.05 -6.97
N TRP A 167 -0.44 -9.29 -6.49
CA TRP A 167 -1.65 -10.09 -6.70
C TRP A 167 -2.87 -9.47 -6.01
N ASN A 168 -2.68 -8.85 -4.82
CA ASN A 168 -3.75 -8.12 -4.15
C ASN A 168 -4.24 -6.93 -5.00
N ASN A 169 -3.33 -6.16 -5.57
CA ASN A 169 -3.69 -5.02 -6.43
C ASN A 169 -4.39 -5.47 -7.71
N LEU A 170 -3.92 -6.56 -8.33
CA LEU A 170 -4.61 -7.12 -9.50
C LEU A 170 -6.03 -7.56 -9.14
N GLY A 171 -6.20 -8.15 -7.95
CA GLY A 171 -7.52 -8.48 -7.40
C GLY A 171 -8.41 -7.25 -7.25
N GLY A 172 -7.85 -6.13 -6.76
CA GLY A 172 -8.55 -4.85 -6.67
C GLY A 172 -8.96 -4.29 -8.04
N ILE A 173 -8.07 -4.33 -9.03
CA ILE A 173 -8.37 -3.88 -10.40
C ILE A 173 -9.55 -4.69 -10.98
N TYR A 174 -9.55 -6.00 -10.83
CA TYR A 174 -10.66 -6.84 -11.28
C TYR A 174 -11.95 -6.59 -10.49
N HIS A 175 -11.84 -6.38 -9.16
CA HIS A 175 -12.97 -6.05 -8.30
C HIS A 175 -13.67 -4.76 -8.75
N ASP A 176 -12.92 -3.67 -8.97
CA ASP A 176 -13.45 -2.36 -9.37
C ASP A 176 -14.14 -2.42 -10.75
N ASN A 177 -13.70 -3.35 -11.59
CA ASN A 177 -14.32 -3.67 -12.87
C ASN A 177 -15.40 -4.76 -12.81
N LYS A 178 -15.85 -5.13 -11.61
CA LYS A 178 -16.92 -6.13 -11.37
C LYS A 178 -16.63 -7.53 -11.92
N GLN A 179 -15.36 -7.85 -12.12
CA GLN A 179 -14.88 -9.18 -12.54
C GLN A 179 -14.55 -10.01 -11.28
N PHE A 180 -15.57 -10.31 -10.48
CA PHE A 180 -15.41 -10.83 -9.13
C PHE A 180 -14.74 -12.22 -9.09
N ASP A 181 -14.96 -13.07 -10.10
CA ASP A 181 -14.29 -14.37 -10.19
C ASP A 181 -12.78 -14.22 -10.39
N SER A 182 -12.36 -13.34 -11.30
CA SER A 182 -10.94 -13.02 -11.53
C SER A 182 -10.32 -12.37 -10.29
N SER A 183 -11.06 -11.47 -9.63
CA SER A 183 -10.67 -10.85 -8.38
C SER A 183 -10.40 -11.89 -7.28
N LEU A 184 -11.33 -12.84 -7.10
CA LEU A 184 -11.17 -13.93 -6.12
C LEU A 184 -9.91 -14.77 -6.39
N GLN A 185 -9.63 -15.13 -7.64
CA GLN A 185 -8.42 -15.89 -7.99
C GLN A 185 -7.15 -15.13 -7.64
N CYS A 186 -7.13 -13.82 -7.91
CA CYS A 186 -6.00 -12.96 -7.55
C CYS A 186 -5.81 -12.86 -6.04
N TYR A 187 -6.89 -12.71 -5.25
CA TYR A 187 -6.79 -12.65 -3.80
C TYR A 187 -6.37 -13.97 -3.16
N LEU A 188 -6.79 -15.11 -3.73
CA LEU A 188 -6.28 -16.42 -3.31
C LEU A 188 -4.76 -16.53 -3.53
N LYS A 189 -4.26 -16.06 -4.67
CA LYS A 189 -2.82 -15.96 -4.94
C LYS A 189 -2.12 -14.99 -4.00
N ALA A 190 -2.67 -13.80 -3.78
CA ALA A 190 -2.12 -12.82 -2.84
C ALA A 190 -1.97 -13.42 -1.44
N ARG A 191 -2.98 -14.16 -0.98
CA ARG A 191 -2.96 -14.84 0.32
C ARG A 191 -1.76 -15.77 0.49
N GLU A 192 -1.46 -16.61 -0.52
CA GLU A 192 -0.33 -17.56 -0.47
C GLU A 192 0.98 -16.85 -0.11
N TYR A 193 1.23 -15.67 -0.70
CA TYR A 193 2.45 -14.89 -0.47
C TYR A 193 2.37 -14.03 0.80
N HIS A 194 1.21 -13.42 1.12
CA HIS A 194 1.05 -12.65 2.34
C HIS A 194 1.29 -13.52 3.59
N TRP A 195 0.84 -14.76 3.59
CA TRP A 195 1.06 -15.66 4.73
C TRP A 195 2.53 -16.02 4.95
N GLN A 196 3.36 -15.94 3.92
CA GLN A 196 4.79 -16.24 4.00
C GLN A 196 5.65 -15.01 4.31
N TYR A 197 5.28 -13.84 3.76
CA TYR A 197 6.20 -12.69 3.69
C TYR A 197 5.66 -11.40 4.31
N SER A 198 4.43 -11.37 4.83
CA SER A 198 3.80 -10.12 5.24
C SER A 198 3.45 -10.06 6.73
N SER A 199 3.12 -8.85 7.21
CA SER A 199 2.66 -8.61 8.57
C SER A 199 1.30 -9.26 8.86
N GLU A 200 0.95 -9.38 10.15
CA GLU A 200 -0.36 -9.88 10.60
C GLU A 200 -1.52 -9.08 10.01
N SER A 201 -1.39 -7.76 9.91
CA SER A 201 -2.42 -6.92 9.30
C SER A 201 -2.61 -7.24 7.81
N SER A 202 -1.53 -7.47 7.05
CA SER A 202 -1.63 -7.83 5.64
C SER A 202 -2.27 -9.21 5.43
N LYS A 203 -1.98 -10.18 6.31
CA LYS A 203 -2.61 -11.51 6.31
C LYS A 203 -4.11 -11.41 6.59
N LEU A 204 -4.49 -10.59 7.58
CA LEU A 204 -5.87 -10.32 7.91
C LEU A 204 -6.65 -9.78 6.69
N PHE A 205 -6.11 -8.75 6.04
CA PHE A 205 -6.76 -8.17 4.86
C PHE A 205 -6.78 -9.12 3.65
N ALA A 206 -5.78 -9.99 3.50
CA ALA A 206 -5.80 -11.02 2.47
C ALA A 206 -6.98 -12.00 2.65
N ASP A 207 -7.23 -12.46 3.88
CA ASP A 207 -8.37 -13.31 4.19
C ASP A 207 -9.72 -12.56 4.08
N TYR A 208 -9.75 -11.26 4.47
CA TYR A 208 -10.91 -10.39 4.28
C TYR A 208 -11.31 -10.27 2.81
N HIS A 209 -10.36 -9.97 1.91
CA HIS A 209 -10.66 -9.78 0.49
C HIS A 209 -11.23 -11.05 -0.17
N ILE A 210 -10.82 -12.23 0.29
CA ILE A 210 -11.39 -13.51 -0.16
C ILE A 210 -12.87 -13.60 0.27
N GLY A 211 -13.16 -13.32 1.55
CA GLY A 211 -14.53 -13.35 2.07
C GLY A 211 -15.45 -12.34 1.36
N MET A 212 -14.97 -11.11 1.16
CA MET A 212 -15.65 -10.07 0.39
C MET A 212 -15.94 -10.53 -1.05
N SER A 213 -14.95 -11.13 -1.72
CA SER A 213 -15.13 -11.61 -3.11
C SER A 213 -16.16 -12.74 -3.20
N PHE A 214 -16.19 -13.67 -2.25
CA PHE A 214 -17.25 -14.70 -2.20
C PHE A 214 -18.64 -14.07 -2.04
N ARG A 215 -18.78 -13.04 -1.18
CA ARG A 215 -20.06 -12.33 -1.02
C ARG A 215 -20.51 -11.67 -2.33
N LEU A 216 -19.60 -10.96 -3.00
CA LEU A 216 -19.90 -10.27 -4.27
C LEU A 216 -20.22 -11.24 -5.42
N ASN A 217 -19.68 -12.45 -5.38
CA ASN A 217 -20.03 -13.55 -6.27
C ASN A 217 -21.33 -14.28 -5.89
N GLY A 218 -22.06 -13.80 -4.87
CA GLY A 218 -23.30 -14.42 -4.40
C GLY A 218 -23.10 -15.71 -3.62
N GLN A 219 -21.86 -16.11 -3.29
CA GLN A 219 -21.52 -17.32 -2.54
C GLN A 219 -21.55 -17.03 -1.03
N ILE A 220 -22.75 -16.70 -0.55
CA ILE A 220 -23.02 -16.11 0.78
C ILE A 220 -22.50 -16.99 1.95
N ASP A 221 -22.64 -18.30 1.85
CA ASP A 221 -22.21 -19.21 2.92
C ASP A 221 -20.68 -19.32 2.98
N GLU A 222 -20.01 -19.36 1.83
CA GLU A 222 -18.54 -19.33 1.78
C GLU A 222 -18.01 -18.00 2.30
N ALA A 223 -18.62 -16.89 1.90
CA ALA A 223 -18.26 -15.55 2.42
C ALA A 223 -18.30 -15.51 3.96
N ALA A 224 -19.37 -16.01 4.57
CA ALA A 224 -19.51 -16.05 6.03
C ALA A 224 -18.42 -16.91 6.71
N LYS A 225 -17.99 -18.03 6.10
CA LYS A 225 -16.91 -18.87 6.62
C LYS A 225 -15.57 -18.14 6.68
N TRP A 226 -15.30 -17.26 5.72
CA TRP A 226 -14.09 -16.44 5.72
C TRP A 226 -14.21 -15.22 6.63
N LEU A 227 -15.31 -14.48 6.57
CA LEU A 227 -15.45 -13.19 7.26
C LEU A 227 -15.62 -13.30 8.78
N ARG A 228 -16.27 -14.36 9.31
CA ARG A 228 -16.42 -14.52 10.76
C ARG A 228 -15.07 -14.70 11.49
N PRO A 229 -14.14 -15.57 11.04
CA PRO A 229 -12.81 -15.64 11.63
C PRO A 229 -12.00 -14.34 11.47
N VAL A 230 -12.16 -13.65 10.34
CA VAL A 230 -11.51 -12.34 10.08
C VAL A 230 -11.99 -11.30 11.07
N LEU A 231 -13.29 -11.19 11.31
CA LEU A 231 -13.85 -10.28 12.32
C LEU A 231 -13.24 -10.55 13.71
N ALA A 232 -13.26 -11.81 14.17
CA ALA A 232 -12.68 -12.17 15.46
C ALA A 232 -11.17 -11.90 15.54
N TRP A 233 -10.46 -12.01 14.42
CA TRP A 233 -9.03 -11.68 14.34
C TRP A 233 -8.81 -10.17 14.38
N ALA A 234 -9.59 -9.39 13.63
CA ALA A 234 -9.54 -7.93 13.63
C ALA A 234 -9.80 -7.34 15.03
N GLU A 235 -10.79 -7.88 15.75
CA GLU A 235 -11.09 -7.52 17.15
C GLU A 235 -9.87 -7.75 18.06
N ARG A 236 -9.22 -8.89 17.99
CA ARG A 236 -8.02 -9.18 18.80
C ARG A 236 -6.85 -8.25 18.49
N LEU A 237 -6.75 -7.79 17.25
CA LEU A 237 -5.70 -6.84 16.83
C LEU A 237 -6.05 -5.38 17.14
N GLY A 238 -7.29 -5.09 17.55
CA GLY A 238 -7.77 -3.72 17.69
C GLY A 238 -7.80 -2.94 16.37
N ASN A 239 -8.01 -3.64 15.25
CA ASN A 239 -8.04 -3.03 13.92
C ASN A 239 -9.46 -2.61 13.55
N HIS A 240 -9.84 -1.38 13.96
CA HIS A 240 -11.18 -0.84 13.77
C HIS A 240 -11.64 -0.81 12.31
N SER A 241 -10.74 -0.48 11.38
CA SER A 241 -11.05 -0.50 9.95
C SER A 241 -11.48 -1.90 9.47
N ALA A 242 -10.73 -2.95 9.84
CA ALA A 242 -11.05 -4.32 9.46
C ALA A 242 -12.30 -4.85 10.19
N VAL A 243 -12.54 -4.46 11.45
CA VAL A 243 -13.79 -4.77 12.18
C VAL A 243 -14.97 -4.15 11.44
N GLY A 244 -14.89 -2.85 11.09
CA GLY A 244 -15.94 -2.15 10.38
C GLY A 244 -16.28 -2.81 9.04
N GLN A 245 -15.27 -3.07 8.20
CA GLN A 245 -15.45 -3.74 6.91
C GLN A 245 -16.05 -5.15 7.04
N SER A 246 -15.57 -5.93 8.01
CA SER A 246 -16.10 -7.28 8.25
C SER A 246 -17.53 -7.26 8.74
N CYS A 247 -17.89 -6.31 9.61
CA CYS A 247 -19.26 -6.12 10.07
C CYS A 247 -20.21 -5.67 8.94
N GLU A 248 -19.75 -4.77 8.06
CA GLU A 248 -20.51 -4.35 6.88
C GLU A 248 -20.84 -5.54 5.98
N ASP A 249 -19.83 -6.32 5.59
CA ASP A 249 -20.03 -7.50 4.74
C ASP A 249 -20.88 -8.58 5.39
N LEU A 250 -20.67 -8.87 6.67
CA LEU A 250 -21.49 -9.83 7.42
C LEU A 250 -22.93 -9.32 7.60
N GLY A 251 -23.11 -8.00 7.73
CA GLY A 251 -24.43 -7.36 7.77
C GLY A 251 -25.21 -7.59 6.49
N GLU A 252 -24.58 -7.37 5.33
CA GLU A 252 -25.19 -7.65 4.04
C GLU A 252 -25.48 -9.16 3.83
N ILE A 253 -24.63 -10.04 4.37
CA ILE A 253 -24.89 -11.49 4.36
C ILE A 253 -26.14 -11.85 5.17
N GLU A 254 -26.31 -11.29 6.38
CA GLU A 254 -27.51 -11.55 7.20
C GLU A 254 -28.78 -11.00 6.52
N ILE A 255 -28.69 -9.83 5.87
CA ILE A 255 -29.80 -9.29 5.08
C ILE A 255 -30.17 -10.18 3.90
N ALA A 256 -29.17 -10.66 3.17
CA ALA A 256 -29.40 -11.60 2.05
C ALA A 256 -30.02 -12.92 2.50
N LYS A 257 -29.76 -13.37 3.73
CA LYS A 257 -30.40 -14.54 4.38
C LYS A 257 -31.80 -14.25 4.94
N GLY A 258 -32.30 -13.02 4.82
CA GLY A 258 -33.61 -12.59 5.33
C GLY A 258 -33.60 -12.17 6.81
N ASN A 259 -32.44 -12.13 7.46
CA ASN A 259 -32.31 -11.72 8.85
C ASN A 259 -31.98 -10.22 8.95
N LYS A 260 -32.92 -9.39 8.49
CA LYS A 260 -32.77 -7.94 8.44
C LYS A 260 -32.39 -7.29 9.79
N PRO A 261 -32.99 -7.69 10.96
CA PRO A 261 -32.58 -7.09 12.24
C PRO A 261 -31.11 -7.33 12.59
N ALA A 262 -30.59 -8.56 12.43
CA ALA A 262 -29.21 -8.86 12.70
C ALA A 262 -28.27 -8.14 11.72
N GLY A 263 -28.65 -8.04 10.45
CA GLY A 263 -27.90 -7.28 9.48
C GLY A 263 -27.80 -5.80 9.84
N LEU A 264 -28.91 -5.17 10.26
CA LEU A 264 -28.93 -3.79 10.68
C LEU A 264 -28.02 -3.51 11.89
N GLU A 265 -27.99 -4.40 12.88
CA GLU A 265 -27.10 -4.28 14.05
C GLU A 265 -25.61 -4.34 13.64
N LEU A 266 -25.26 -5.24 12.72
CA LEU A 266 -23.90 -5.33 12.18
C LEU A 266 -23.51 -4.08 11.39
N LEU A 267 -24.40 -3.51 10.58
CA LEU A 267 -24.15 -2.26 9.86
C LEU A 267 -23.99 -1.06 10.80
N LYS A 268 -24.76 -0.99 11.89
CA LYS A 268 -24.60 0.04 12.92
C LYS A 268 -23.23 -0.09 13.58
N ARG A 269 -22.83 -1.30 13.93
CA ARG A 269 -21.49 -1.56 14.47
C ARG A 269 -20.39 -1.14 13.47
N ALA A 270 -20.52 -1.48 12.19
CA ALA A 270 -19.57 -1.05 11.17
C ALA A 270 -19.43 0.48 11.14
N ARG A 271 -20.54 1.22 11.22
CA ARG A 271 -20.53 2.69 11.28
C ARG A 271 -19.77 3.21 12.51
N GLU A 272 -19.98 2.61 13.70
CA GLU A 272 -19.27 2.98 14.93
C GLU A 272 -17.76 2.81 14.79
N GLU A 273 -17.30 1.70 14.22
CA GLU A 273 -15.89 1.43 13.95
C GLU A 273 -15.31 2.42 12.94
N TYR A 274 -16.04 2.75 11.89
CA TYR A 274 -15.64 3.77 10.90
C TYR A 274 -15.57 5.17 11.51
N GLN A 275 -16.39 5.48 12.51
CA GLN A 275 -16.34 6.74 13.24
C GLN A 275 -15.05 6.87 14.06
N ILE A 276 -14.60 5.79 14.71
CA ILE A 276 -13.32 5.74 15.43
C ILE A 276 -12.15 6.07 14.50
N GLU A 277 -12.19 5.58 13.26
CA GLU A 277 -11.17 5.83 12.21
C GLU A 277 -11.36 7.17 11.47
N ASN A 278 -12.32 8.01 11.88
CA ASN A 278 -12.65 9.30 11.24
C ASN A 278 -13.00 9.20 9.76
N PHE A 279 -13.63 8.11 9.31
CA PHE A 279 -14.02 7.91 7.91
C PHE A 279 -14.96 8.99 7.39
N GLU A 280 -15.71 9.65 8.25
CA GLU A 280 -16.50 10.85 7.88
C GLU A 280 -15.66 11.95 7.19
N LYS A 281 -14.35 12.02 7.49
CA LYS A 281 -13.40 12.98 6.92
C LYS A 281 -12.45 12.34 5.92
N THR A 282 -11.95 11.14 6.22
CA THR A 282 -10.88 10.50 5.46
C THR A 282 -11.39 9.63 4.32
N LEU A 283 -12.54 8.97 4.49
CA LEU A 283 -13.18 8.08 3.52
C LEU A 283 -14.68 8.38 3.42
N LYS A 284 -15.00 9.64 3.11
CA LYS A 284 -16.37 10.16 3.11
C LYS A 284 -17.35 9.31 2.31
N HIS A 285 -16.94 8.76 1.18
CA HIS A 285 -17.81 7.90 0.37
C HIS A 285 -18.24 6.61 1.09
N VAL A 286 -17.32 5.98 1.87
CA VAL A 286 -17.65 4.79 2.69
C VAL A 286 -18.63 5.19 3.80
N TRP A 287 -18.35 6.31 4.48
CA TRP A 287 -19.20 6.84 5.53
C TRP A 287 -20.63 7.17 5.04
N ASP A 288 -20.74 7.82 3.89
CA ASP A 288 -22.05 8.17 3.31
C ASP A 288 -22.82 6.92 2.88
N ASN A 289 -22.14 5.92 2.30
CA ASN A 289 -22.74 4.65 1.88
C ASN A 289 -23.32 3.86 3.05
N ILE A 290 -22.55 3.68 4.14
CA ILE A 290 -23.03 2.94 5.31
C ILE A 290 -24.24 3.64 5.96
N ASN A 291 -24.23 4.97 6.09
CA ASN A 291 -25.36 5.72 6.65
C ASN A 291 -26.61 5.61 5.77
N LYS A 292 -26.45 5.74 4.45
CA LYS A 292 -27.53 5.53 3.51
C LYS A 292 -28.14 4.14 3.65
N ARG A 293 -27.29 3.11 3.73
CA ARG A 293 -27.73 1.71 3.84
C ARG A 293 -28.51 1.44 5.13
N ILE A 294 -28.02 1.96 6.27
CA ILE A 294 -28.74 1.89 7.55
C ILE A 294 -30.12 2.54 7.45
N THR A 295 -30.20 3.73 6.87
CA THR A 295 -31.47 4.47 6.70
C THR A 295 -32.46 3.71 5.82
N GLU A 296 -32.04 3.13 4.70
CA GLU A 296 -32.85 2.29 3.81
C GLU A 296 -33.47 1.08 4.54
N LEU A 297 -32.81 0.59 5.57
CA LEU A 297 -33.25 -0.52 6.40
C LEU A 297 -34.12 -0.09 7.59
N GLY A 298 -34.38 1.22 7.75
CA GLY A 298 -35.22 1.75 8.82
C GLY A 298 -34.52 1.87 10.16
N GLY A 299 -33.23 2.09 10.13
CA GLY A 299 -32.37 2.28 11.32
C GLY A 299 -32.04 3.74 11.61
#